data_b2d7c380570a3cf195511a699ea4df00
#
_entry.id   b2d7c380570a3cf195511a699ea4df00
#
_cell.length_a   1.000
_cell.length_b   1.000
_cell.length_c   1.000
_cell.angle_alpha   90.00
_cell.angle_beta   90.00
_cell.angle_gamma   90.00
#
_symmetry.space_group_name_H-M   'P 1'
#
loop_
_entity.id
_entity.type
_entity.pdbx_description
1 polymer ?
#
loop_
_entity_poly.entity_id
_entity_poly.type
_entity_poly.pdbx_seq_one_letter_code
_entity_poly.pdbx_strand_id
1 'polypeptide(L)'
;MKQKFNIITSTCIPLPLENVDTDQIIPARFLKATTREEKFFGDNLFRDWRYNPDGSLNKDFVLNNPTYSGQILVAGKNFGSGSSREHAAWAIAGYGFRVVVSSFFADIHKNNELNNFVLPVVVSEAFLKELFDSIYSDPKTEVEVNLPEQTITNKATGKSEKFEINAYKKHCLMNGLDDIDFLVENKDKIEAYEKARN
;
A
#
# COMPACT_ATOMS: atom_id res chain seq x y z
N MET A 1 4.07 7.74 -17.31
CA MET A 1 2.88 7.86 -16.45
C MET A 1 2.67 6.55 -15.71
N LYS A 2 2.45 6.63 -14.43
CA LYS A 2 2.13 5.45 -13.58
C LYS A 2 0.69 4.99 -13.83
N GLN A 3 0.36 3.79 -13.37
CA GLN A 3 -1.00 3.26 -13.52
C GLN A 3 -2.00 4.07 -12.67
N LYS A 4 -3.05 4.59 -13.30
CA LYS A 4 -4.12 5.34 -12.64
C LYS A 4 -4.84 4.45 -11.61
N PHE A 5 -5.24 5.06 -10.51
CA PHE A 5 -6.02 4.42 -9.47
C PHE A 5 -7.44 5.00 -9.47
N ASN A 6 -8.44 4.19 -9.72
CA ASN A 6 -9.85 4.58 -9.60
C ASN A 6 -10.59 3.67 -8.63
N ILE A 7 -11.03 2.51 -9.10
CA ILE A 7 -11.68 1.48 -8.30
C ILE A 7 -10.84 0.21 -8.43
N ILE A 8 -10.54 -0.41 -7.31
CA ILE A 8 -9.89 -1.72 -7.24
C ILE A 8 -10.83 -2.66 -6.50
N THR A 9 -11.21 -3.76 -7.15
CA THR A 9 -11.88 -4.88 -6.51
C THR A 9 -10.94 -6.08 -6.59
N SER A 10 -10.57 -6.62 -5.45
CA SER A 10 -9.59 -7.71 -5.36
C SER A 10 -9.82 -8.55 -4.12
N THR A 11 -9.39 -9.80 -4.18
CA THR A 11 -9.15 -10.61 -2.99
C THR A 11 -8.00 -10.02 -2.17
N CYS A 12 -7.84 -10.49 -0.93
CA CYS A 12 -6.93 -9.91 0.04
C CYS A 12 -5.92 -10.93 0.57
N ILE A 13 -4.76 -10.42 0.98
CA ILE A 13 -3.79 -11.18 1.78
C ILE A 13 -3.85 -10.67 3.23
N PRO A 14 -4.25 -11.51 4.21
CA PRO A 14 -4.35 -11.09 5.60
C PRO A 14 -3.01 -11.19 6.32
N LEU A 15 -2.53 -10.08 6.88
CA LEU A 15 -1.35 -9.99 7.72
C LEU A 15 -1.73 -9.41 9.09
N PRO A 16 -2.27 -10.22 10.04
CA PRO A 16 -2.84 -9.71 11.29
C PRO A 16 -1.80 -9.28 12.31
N LEU A 17 -0.56 -9.05 11.88
CA LEU A 17 0.53 -8.60 12.74
C LEU A 17 0.44 -7.10 12.96
N GLU A 18 0.50 -6.70 14.24
CA GLU A 18 0.59 -5.29 14.64
C GLU A 18 2.04 -4.83 14.73
N ASN A 19 2.24 -3.51 14.66
CA ASN A 19 3.55 -2.86 14.80
C ASN A 19 4.59 -3.38 13.80
N VAL A 20 4.15 -3.77 12.61
CA VAL A 20 5.07 -4.19 11.54
C VAL A 20 5.94 -2.99 11.16
N ASP A 21 7.25 -3.14 11.38
CA ASP A 21 8.20 -2.08 11.10
C ASP A 21 8.81 -2.18 9.67
N THR A 22 9.47 -1.11 9.26
CA THR A 22 10.05 -1.02 7.91
C THR A 22 11.23 -1.97 7.69
N ASP A 23 11.94 -2.44 8.76
CA ASP A 23 12.97 -3.48 8.65
C ASP A 23 12.37 -4.86 8.41
N GLN A 24 11.19 -5.11 8.95
CA GLN A 24 10.43 -6.34 8.68
C GLN A 24 9.86 -6.32 7.27
N ILE A 25 9.37 -5.15 6.80
CA ILE A 25 8.85 -4.99 5.42
C ILE A 25 9.99 -5.20 4.41
N ILE A 26 11.13 -4.51 4.60
CA ILE A 26 12.33 -4.65 3.76
C ILE A 26 13.59 -4.58 4.62
N PRO A 27 14.33 -5.68 4.84
CA PRO A 27 15.52 -5.68 5.69
C PRO A 27 16.60 -4.70 5.22
N ALA A 28 17.26 -4.06 6.18
CA ALA A 28 18.25 -2.99 5.95
C ALA A 28 19.36 -3.35 4.96
N ARG A 29 19.71 -4.63 4.82
CA ARG A 29 20.72 -5.10 3.86
C ARG A 29 20.37 -4.81 2.40
N PHE A 30 19.09 -4.64 2.07
CA PHE A 30 18.63 -4.32 0.72
C PHE A 30 18.64 -2.82 0.40
N LEU A 31 18.84 -1.94 1.39
CA LEU A 31 18.90 -0.49 1.19
C LEU A 31 20.15 -0.04 0.40
N LYS A 32 21.18 -0.88 0.38
CA LYS A 32 22.42 -0.63 -0.36
C LYS A 32 22.38 -1.13 -1.81
N ALA A 33 21.22 -1.64 -2.26
CA ALA A 33 21.07 -2.09 -3.63
C ALA A 33 21.28 -0.93 -4.61
N THR A 34 22.05 -1.17 -5.66
CA THR A 34 22.32 -0.18 -6.73
C THR A 34 21.21 -0.15 -7.78
N THR A 35 20.30 -1.14 -7.75
CA THR A 35 19.14 -1.20 -8.64
C THR A 35 17.97 -0.41 -8.07
N ARG A 36 17.12 0.12 -8.97
CA ARG A 36 15.80 0.70 -8.66
C ARG A 36 14.66 -0.12 -9.26
N GLU A 37 14.94 -1.35 -9.67
CA GLU A 37 13.93 -2.23 -10.24
C GLU A 37 12.89 -2.60 -9.17
N GLU A 38 11.62 -2.27 -9.43
CA GLU A 38 10.50 -2.56 -8.54
C GLU A 38 10.44 -4.06 -8.20
N LYS A 39 10.69 -4.92 -9.19
CA LYS A 39 10.70 -6.37 -9.01
C LYS A 39 11.72 -6.83 -7.97
N PHE A 40 12.92 -6.24 -7.95
CA PHE A 40 13.96 -6.60 -6.97
C PHE A 40 13.46 -6.37 -5.54
N PHE A 41 12.84 -5.23 -5.28
CA PHE A 41 12.30 -4.92 -3.95
C PHE A 41 11.08 -5.80 -3.62
N GLY A 42 10.19 -6.05 -4.58
CA GLY A 42 9.04 -6.93 -4.41
C GLY A 42 9.43 -8.38 -4.08
N ASP A 43 10.46 -8.91 -4.73
CA ASP A 43 11.00 -10.25 -4.45
C ASP A 43 11.56 -10.36 -3.03
N ASN A 44 11.96 -9.22 -2.42
CA ASN A 44 12.50 -9.15 -1.08
C ASN A 44 11.53 -8.58 -0.03
N LEU A 45 10.26 -8.33 -0.40
CA LEU A 45 9.20 -7.97 0.56
C LEU A 45 9.09 -9.04 1.65
N PHE A 46 9.12 -8.63 2.92
CA PHE A 46 9.08 -9.51 4.09
C PHE A 46 10.11 -10.66 4.01
N ARG A 47 11.29 -10.37 3.50
CA ARG A 47 12.29 -11.39 3.17
C ARG A 47 12.58 -12.38 4.29
N ASP A 48 12.75 -11.87 5.53
CA ASP A 48 13.13 -12.69 6.68
C ASP A 48 11.96 -13.50 7.25
N TRP A 49 10.73 -13.20 6.83
CA TRP A 49 9.55 -13.99 7.17
C TRP A 49 9.16 -14.96 6.04
N ARG A 50 9.38 -14.55 4.78
CA ARG A 50 9.02 -15.35 3.62
C ARG A 50 9.98 -16.49 3.34
N TYR A 51 11.21 -16.40 3.81
CA TYR A 51 12.24 -17.39 3.52
C TYR A 51 12.90 -17.91 4.79
N ASN A 52 13.22 -19.20 4.80
CA ASN A 52 14.02 -19.83 5.82
C ASN A 52 15.51 -19.46 5.68
N PRO A 53 16.36 -19.72 6.70
CA PRO A 53 17.80 -19.45 6.63
C PRO A 53 18.53 -20.17 5.48
N ASP A 54 18.01 -21.31 5.02
CA ASP A 54 18.53 -22.07 3.90
C ASP A 54 18.09 -21.54 2.52
N GLY A 55 17.27 -20.46 2.50
CA GLY A 55 16.73 -19.82 1.31
C GLY A 55 15.46 -20.46 0.75
N SER A 56 14.97 -21.53 1.35
CA SER A 56 13.67 -22.12 0.98
C SER A 56 12.51 -21.24 1.41
N LEU A 57 11.35 -21.38 0.75
CA LEU A 57 10.14 -20.65 1.12
C LEU A 57 9.60 -21.14 2.48
N ASN A 58 9.38 -20.22 3.39
CA ASN A 58 8.61 -20.48 4.60
C ASN A 58 7.11 -20.59 4.26
N LYS A 59 6.61 -21.82 4.22
CA LYS A 59 5.22 -22.13 3.82
C LYS A 59 4.19 -21.66 4.84
N ASP A 60 4.60 -21.41 6.08
CA ASP A 60 3.72 -20.96 7.16
C ASP A 60 3.44 -19.44 7.08
N PHE A 61 4.26 -18.71 6.32
CA PHE A 61 4.04 -17.28 6.16
C PHE A 61 2.95 -16.99 5.12
N VAL A 62 2.00 -16.13 5.46
CA VAL A 62 0.77 -15.90 4.70
C VAL A 62 0.99 -15.51 3.23
N LEU A 63 2.02 -14.73 2.91
CA LEU A 63 2.32 -14.34 1.52
C LEU A 63 2.83 -15.51 0.65
N ASN A 64 3.26 -16.61 1.26
CA ASN A 64 3.68 -17.82 0.56
C ASN A 64 2.56 -18.88 0.52
N ASN A 65 1.44 -18.62 1.19
CA ASN A 65 0.30 -19.53 1.20
C ASN A 65 -0.55 -19.30 -0.07
N PRO A 66 -0.66 -20.27 -0.97
CA PRO A 66 -1.40 -20.11 -2.23
C PRO A 66 -2.92 -19.91 -2.03
N THR A 67 -3.43 -20.13 -0.83
CA THR A 67 -4.83 -19.87 -0.48
C THR A 67 -5.19 -18.40 -0.60
N TYR A 68 -4.23 -17.50 -0.31
CA TYR A 68 -4.44 -16.07 -0.34
C TYR A 68 -3.73 -15.44 -1.54
N SER A 69 -4.42 -14.55 -2.22
CA SER A 69 -3.89 -13.81 -3.36
C SER A 69 -4.61 -12.47 -3.49
N GLY A 70 -4.08 -11.57 -4.31
CA GLY A 70 -4.74 -10.30 -4.60
C GLY A 70 -3.82 -9.10 -4.48
N GLN A 71 -4.39 -7.93 -4.74
CA GLN A 71 -3.69 -6.64 -4.77
C GLN A 71 -3.89 -5.83 -3.48
N ILE A 72 -4.59 -6.39 -2.48
CA ILE A 72 -4.90 -5.73 -1.22
C ILE A 72 -4.23 -6.48 -0.07
N LEU A 73 -3.36 -5.79 0.65
CA LEU A 73 -2.79 -6.27 1.92
C LEU A 73 -3.66 -5.75 3.06
N VAL A 74 -4.24 -6.63 3.87
CA VAL A 74 -4.94 -6.25 5.10
C VAL A 74 -3.99 -6.50 6.26
N ALA A 75 -3.48 -5.43 6.87
CA ALA A 75 -2.45 -5.47 7.90
C ALA A 75 -3.00 -5.07 9.27
N GLY A 76 -2.38 -5.56 10.33
CA GLY A 76 -2.68 -5.15 11.70
C GLY A 76 -2.33 -3.68 11.97
N LYS A 77 -2.68 -3.20 13.16
CA LYS A 77 -2.48 -1.81 13.61
C LYS A 77 -1.01 -1.39 13.60
N ASN A 78 -0.76 -0.10 13.35
CA ASN A 78 0.57 0.53 13.36
C ASN A 78 1.52 -0.05 12.33
N PHE A 79 1.03 -0.17 11.08
CA PHE A 79 1.82 -0.67 9.96
C PHE A 79 2.84 0.35 9.47
N GLY A 80 4.04 -0.11 9.14
CA GLY A 80 5.13 0.72 8.64
C GLY A 80 5.84 1.56 9.69
N SER A 81 5.80 1.14 10.98
CA SER A 81 6.54 1.79 12.06
C SER A 81 8.06 1.74 11.84
N GLY A 82 8.82 2.44 12.68
CA GLY A 82 10.28 2.46 12.62
C GLY A 82 10.86 3.52 11.69
N SER A 83 11.95 3.19 10.99
CA SER A 83 12.70 4.14 10.16
C SER A 83 11.95 4.59 8.90
N SER A 84 12.17 5.84 8.49
CA SER A 84 11.62 6.43 7.25
C SER A 84 12.23 5.82 5.99
N ARG A 85 11.82 4.62 5.59
CA ARG A 85 12.37 3.93 4.43
C ARG A 85 11.38 3.90 3.29
N GLU A 86 11.68 4.65 2.25
CA GLU A 86 10.91 4.62 1.02
C GLU A 86 10.97 3.24 0.34
N HIS A 87 12.08 2.53 0.51
CA HIS A 87 12.27 1.15 0.02
C HIS A 87 11.19 0.17 0.52
N ALA A 88 10.59 0.42 1.69
CA ALA A 88 9.47 -0.38 2.17
C ALA A 88 8.24 -0.23 1.26
N ALA A 89 7.92 0.99 0.84
CA ALA A 89 6.85 1.23 -0.13
C ALA A 89 7.19 0.66 -1.52
N TRP A 90 8.47 0.73 -1.95
CA TRP A 90 8.92 0.07 -3.19
C TRP A 90 8.72 -1.45 -3.14
N ALA A 91 9.01 -2.07 -2.00
CA ALA A 91 8.83 -3.51 -1.83
C ALA A 91 7.35 -3.92 -1.90
N ILE A 92 6.46 -3.14 -1.27
CA ILE A 92 5.02 -3.35 -1.31
C ILE A 92 4.48 -3.20 -2.73
N ALA A 93 4.83 -2.10 -3.42
CA ALA A 93 4.44 -1.85 -4.81
C ALA A 93 5.00 -2.91 -5.76
N GLY A 94 6.30 -3.23 -5.63
CA GLY A 94 6.99 -4.20 -6.48
C GLY A 94 6.52 -5.65 -6.30
N TYR A 95 5.94 -5.99 -5.14
CA TYR A 95 5.26 -7.28 -4.95
C TYR A 95 3.93 -7.36 -5.69
N GLY A 96 3.32 -6.21 -6.00
CA GLY A 96 2.05 -6.11 -6.70
C GLY A 96 0.88 -5.60 -5.85
N PHE A 97 1.12 -5.20 -4.60
CA PHE A 97 0.09 -4.56 -3.82
C PHE A 97 -0.20 -3.15 -4.33
N ARG A 98 -1.48 -2.83 -4.43
CA ARG A 98 -2.00 -1.52 -4.80
C ARG A 98 -2.66 -0.82 -3.62
N VAL A 99 -3.10 -1.57 -2.64
CA VAL A 99 -3.77 -1.09 -1.43
C VAL A 99 -3.19 -1.79 -0.22
N VAL A 100 -2.96 -1.03 0.84
CA VAL A 100 -2.74 -1.56 2.19
C VAL A 100 -3.86 -1.04 3.09
N VAL A 101 -4.53 -1.92 3.83
CA VAL A 101 -5.60 -1.58 4.77
C VAL A 101 -5.11 -1.84 6.18
N SER A 102 -5.27 -0.85 7.06
CA SER A 102 -4.92 -0.97 8.49
C SER A 102 -5.76 0.01 9.30
N SER A 103 -5.87 -0.21 10.61
CA SER A 103 -6.53 0.77 11.49
C SER A 103 -5.63 1.95 11.86
N PHE A 104 -4.31 1.84 11.66
CA PHE A 104 -3.35 2.92 11.87
C PHE A 104 -2.06 2.66 11.09
N PHE A 105 -1.47 3.72 10.54
CA PHE A 105 -0.18 3.70 9.86
C PHE A 105 0.78 4.68 10.52
N ALA A 106 2.08 4.38 10.46
CA ALA A 106 3.10 5.39 10.72
C ALA A 106 3.06 6.46 9.61
N ASP A 107 3.03 7.73 9.99
CA ASP A 107 2.77 8.86 9.08
C ASP A 107 3.72 8.92 7.89
N ILE A 108 5.02 8.72 8.12
CA ILE A 108 6.03 8.77 7.05
C ILE A 108 5.83 7.61 6.08
N HIS A 109 5.55 6.41 6.59
CA HIS A 109 5.31 5.25 5.75
C HIS A 109 4.07 5.42 4.89
N LYS A 110 2.98 5.93 5.48
CA LYS A 110 1.75 6.28 4.76
C LYS A 110 2.02 7.23 3.57
N ASN A 111 2.86 8.25 3.79
CA ASN A 111 3.24 9.17 2.71
C ASN A 111 4.12 8.49 1.66
N ASN A 112 5.05 7.63 2.06
CA ASN A 112 5.89 6.88 1.12
C ASN A 112 5.04 5.91 0.25
N GLU A 113 4.03 5.25 0.81
CA GLU A 113 3.09 4.44 0.03
C GLU A 113 2.40 5.27 -1.04
N LEU A 114 1.82 6.44 -0.68
CA LEU A 114 1.16 7.35 -1.63
C LEU A 114 2.09 7.82 -2.75
N ASN A 115 3.35 8.12 -2.43
CA ASN A 115 4.36 8.52 -3.42
C ASN A 115 4.71 7.39 -4.40
N ASN A 116 4.48 6.14 -3.99
CA ASN A 116 4.77 4.94 -4.78
C ASN A 116 3.52 4.26 -5.34
N PHE A 117 2.42 4.99 -5.45
CA PHE A 117 1.16 4.52 -6.05
C PHE A 117 0.53 3.31 -5.35
N VAL A 118 0.82 3.15 -4.07
CA VAL A 118 0.10 2.28 -3.13
C VAL A 118 -0.84 3.15 -2.31
N LEU A 119 -2.10 2.77 -2.18
CA LEU A 119 -3.10 3.50 -1.41
C LEU A 119 -3.21 2.94 0.01
N PRO A 120 -2.73 3.66 1.04
CA PRO A 120 -2.99 3.31 2.44
C PRO A 120 -4.42 3.70 2.82
N VAL A 121 -5.22 2.74 3.22
CA VAL A 121 -6.62 2.92 3.63
C VAL A 121 -6.73 2.70 5.13
N VAL A 122 -7.04 3.78 5.86
CA VAL A 122 -7.30 3.72 7.30
C VAL A 122 -8.75 3.40 7.54
N VAL A 123 -9.02 2.36 8.32
CA VAL A 123 -10.37 1.92 8.71
C VAL A 123 -10.50 1.82 10.22
N SER A 124 -11.73 1.71 10.73
CA SER A 124 -11.95 1.43 12.14
C SER A 124 -11.41 0.04 12.53
N GLU A 125 -11.04 -0.14 13.80
CA GLU A 125 -10.61 -1.45 14.32
C GLU A 125 -11.73 -2.51 14.17
N ALA A 126 -12.99 -2.08 14.27
CA ALA A 126 -14.15 -2.95 14.09
C ALA A 126 -14.27 -3.44 12.63
N PHE A 127 -14.09 -2.54 11.66
CA PHE A 127 -14.12 -2.92 10.25
C PHE A 127 -12.90 -3.76 9.86
N LEU A 128 -11.73 -3.43 10.38
CA LEU A 128 -10.52 -4.22 10.17
C LEU A 128 -10.69 -5.66 10.66
N LYS A 129 -11.26 -5.83 11.87
CA LYS A 129 -11.57 -7.15 12.40
C LYS A 129 -12.56 -7.90 11.50
N GLU A 130 -13.61 -7.23 11.03
CA GLU A 130 -14.59 -7.84 10.13
C GLU A 130 -13.95 -8.29 8.81
N LEU A 131 -13.02 -7.50 8.26
CA LEU A 131 -12.27 -7.91 7.06
C LEU A 131 -11.48 -9.19 7.31
N PHE A 132 -10.74 -9.27 8.42
CA PHE A 132 -10.01 -10.50 8.78
C PHE A 132 -10.96 -11.69 8.95
N ASP A 133 -12.06 -11.54 9.68
CA ASP A 133 -13.03 -12.60 9.88
C ASP A 133 -13.61 -13.10 8.55
N SER A 134 -13.93 -12.19 7.62
CA SER A 134 -14.45 -12.54 6.29
C SER A 134 -13.42 -13.27 5.44
N ILE A 135 -12.17 -12.79 5.41
CA ILE A 135 -11.07 -13.39 4.63
C ILE A 135 -10.72 -14.79 5.16
N TYR A 136 -10.74 -14.98 6.48
CA TYR A 136 -10.47 -16.30 7.06
C TYR A 136 -11.63 -17.27 6.84
N SER A 137 -12.86 -16.78 6.79
CA SER A 137 -14.05 -17.60 6.47
C SER A 137 -14.07 -18.01 5.00
N ASP A 138 -13.75 -17.09 4.11
CA ASP A 138 -13.61 -17.34 2.67
C ASP A 138 -12.46 -16.54 2.09
N PRO A 139 -11.33 -17.18 1.75
CA PRO A 139 -10.17 -16.52 1.12
C PRO A 139 -10.47 -15.85 -0.23
N LYS A 140 -11.61 -16.15 -0.85
CA LYS A 140 -12.07 -15.49 -2.08
C LYS A 140 -12.87 -14.23 -1.82
N THR A 141 -13.02 -13.82 -0.57
CA THR A 141 -13.66 -12.56 -0.19
C THR A 141 -13.00 -11.41 -0.95
N GLU A 142 -13.79 -10.69 -1.75
CA GLU A 142 -13.35 -9.49 -2.44
C GLU A 142 -13.62 -8.25 -1.60
N VAL A 143 -12.70 -7.32 -1.68
CA VAL A 143 -12.83 -5.97 -1.12
C VAL A 143 -12.77 -4.98 -2.28
N GLU A 144 -13.69 -4.04 -2.31
CA GLU A 144 -13.72 -2.94 -3.26
C GLU A 144 -13.22 -1.67 -2.59
N VAL A 145 -12.21 -1.04 -3.19
CA VAL A 145 -11.69 0.26 -2.78
C VAL A 145 -11.95 1.27 -3.88
N ASN A 146 -12.85 2.22 -3.61
CA ASN A 146 -13.28 3.27 -4.53
C ASN A 146 -12.61 4.60 -4.12
N LEU A 147 -11.55 4.98 -4.83
CA LEU A 147 -10.82 6.21 -4.53
C LEU A 147 -11.62 7.49 -4.84
N PRO A 148 -12.36 7.60 -5.97
CA PRO A 148 -13.26 8.72 -6.22
C PRO A 148 -14.21 9.02 -5.06
N GLU A 149 -14.90 8.00 -4.55
CA GLU A 149 -15.88 8.13 -3.46
C GLU A 149 -15.24 8.04 -2.07
N GLN A 150 -13.97 7.65 -1.99
CA GLN A 150 -13.22 7.42 -0.75
C GLN A 150 -13.93 6.40 0.16
N THR A 151 -14.33 5.27 -0.42
CA THR A 151 -15.00 4.18 0.29
C THR A 151 -14.25 2.86 0.12
N ILE A 152 -14.30 2.04 1.17
CA ILE A 152 -13.89 0.65 1.15
C ILE A 152 -15.08 -0.21 1.53
N THR A 153 -15.33 -1.26 0.76
CA THR A 153 -16.50 -2.14 0.93
C THR A 153 -16.06 -3.60 1.02
N ASN A 154 -16.47 -4.27 2.09
CA ASN A 154 -16.39 -5.72 2.20
C ASN A 154 -17.52 -6.33 1.37
N LYS A 155 -17.20 -6.99 0.26
CA LYS A 155 -18.23 -7.54 -0.66
C LYS A 155 -18.96 -8.74 -0.07
N ALA A 156 -18.37 -9.43 0.91
CA ALA A 156 -19.03 -10.57 1.56
C ALA A 156 -20.19 -10.14 2.48
N THR A 157 -20.04 -9.00 3.16
CA THR A 157 -21.04 -8.49 4.12
C THR A 157 -21.84 -7.32 3.58
N GLY A 158 -21.35 -6.65 2.54
CA GLY A 158 -21.92 -5.41 2.00
C GLY A 158 -21.63 -4.17 2.86
N LYS A 159 -20.90 -4.31 3.97
CA LYS A 159 -20.53 -3.17 4.80
C LYS A 159 -19.46 -2.31 4.13
N SER A 160 -19.56 -1.01 4.34
CA SER A 160 -18.63 0.00 3.80
C SER A 160 -18.22 1.00 4.87
N GLU A 161 -16.98 1.48 4.75
CA GLU A 161 -16.47 2.64 5.50
C GLU A 161 -15.91 3.69 4.54
N LYS A 162 -15.90 4.94 5.00
CA LYS A 162 -15.18 6.03 4.33
C LYS A 162 -13.76 6.11 4.86
N PHE A 163 -12.83 6.47 3.98
CA PHE A 163 -11.46 6.77 4.36
C PHE A 163 -11.05 8.16 3.88
N GLU A 164 -10.06 8.73 4.54
CA GLU A 164 -9.54 10.03 4.20
C GLU A 164 -8.21 9.94 3.44
N ILE A 165 -8.08 10.82 2.46
CA ILE A 165 -6.86 11.02 1.70
C ILE A 165 -6.70 12.52 1.40
N ASN A 166 -5.46 13.00 1.41
CA ASN A 166 -5.15 14.35 0.98
C ASN A 166 -5.58 14.58 -0.48
N ALA A 167 -6.27 15.68 -0.76
CA ALA A 167 -6.84 15.97 -2.08
C ALA A 167 -5.78 16.01 -3.20
N TYR A 168 -4.58 16.53 -2.91
CA TYR A 168 -3.45 16.52 -3.85
C TYR A 168 -3.01 15.09 -4.19
N LYS A 169 -2.80 14.23 -3.18
CA LYS A 169 -2.39 12.83 -3.41
C LYS A 169 -3.50 12.02 -4.10
N LYS A 170 -4.77 12.29 -3.78
CA LYS A 170 -5.92 11.72 -4.52
C LYS A 170 -5.85 12.08 -5.99
N HIS A 171 -5.65 13.37 -6.32
CA HIS A 171 -5.51 13.82 -7.70
C HIS A 171 -4.35 13.12 -8.42
N CYS A 172 -3.18 13.05 -7.80
CA CYS A 172 -2.01 12.37 -8.35
C CYS A 172 -2.27 10.89 -8.64
N LEU A 173 -2.82 10.14 -7.67
CA LEU A 173 -3.15 8.73 -7.85
C LEU A 173 -4.19 8.50 -8.97
N MET A 174 -5.26 9.30 -9.00
CA MET A 174 -6.31 9.17 -10.02
C MET A 174 -5.82 9.46 -11.44
N ASN A 175 -4.82 10.34 -11.59
CA ASN A 175 -4.29 10.73 -12.89
C ASN A 175 -2.98 10.03 -13.27
N GLY A 176 -2.37 9.26 -12.35
CA GLY A 176 -1.10 8.57 -12.57
C GLY A 176 0.08 9.53 -12.64
N LEU A 177 0.02 10.62 -11.84
CA LEU A 177 1.03 11.67 -11.79
C LEU A 177 1.92 11.49 -10.56
N ASP A 178 3.21 11.62 -10.73
CA ASP A 178 4.11 11.86 -9.61
C ASP A 178 4.18 13.37 -9.27
N ASP A 179 4.97 13.72 -8.26
CA ASP A 179 5.07 15.11 -7.80
C ASP A 179 5.67 16.02 -8.90
N ILE A 180 6.55 15.51 -9.75
CA ILE A 180 7.13 16.26 -10.88
C ILE A 180 6.10 16.43 -12.00
N ASP A 181 5.39 15.36 -12.35
CA ASP A 181 4.31 15.43 -13.36
C ASP A 181 3.26 16.47 -12.98
N PHE A 182 2.89 16.53 -11.68
CA PHE A 182 1.94 17.52 -11.18
C PHE A 182 2.48 18.96 -11.31
N LEU A 183 3.76 19.20 -11.04
CA LEU A 183 4.37 20.51 -11.24
C LEU A 183 4.37 20.91 -12.71
N VAL A 184 4.67 19.98 -13.61
CA VAL A 184 4.65 20.20 -15.06
C VAL A 184 3.24 20.55 -15.54
N GLU A 185 2.20 19.86 -15.07
CA GLU A 185 0.79 20.22 -15.38
C GLU A 185 0.40 21.63 -14.94
N ASN A 186 1.00 22.15 -13.86
CA ASN A 186 0.70 23.47 -13.33
C ASN A 186 1.71 24.56 -13.76
N LYS A 187 2.59 24.27 -14.71
CA LYS A 187 3.65 25.17 -15.14
C LYS A 187 3.12 26.57 -15.51
N ASP A 188 2.06 26.65 -16.28
CA ASP A 188 1.47 27.95 -16.70
C ASP A 188 1.00 28.79 -15.52
N LYS A 189 0.46 28.15 -14.48
CA LYS A 189 0.04 28.83 -13.24
C LYS A 189 1.24 29.33 -12.45
N ILE A 190 2.32 28.54 -12.42
CA ILE A 190 3.58 28.91 -11.75
C ILE A 190 4.19 30.11 -12.46
N GLU A 191 4.30 30.09 -13.78
CA GLU A 191 4.82 31.21 -14.58
C GLU A 191 3.96 32.48 -14.43
N ALA A 192 2.62 32.34 -14.40
CA ALA A 192 1.72 33.45 -14.17
C ALA A 192 1.93 34.08 -12.79
N TYR A 193 2.11 33.26 -11.76
CA TYR A 193 2.39 33.72 -10.40
C TYR A 193 3.74 34.45 -10.31
N GLU A 194 4.78 33.92 -10.92
CA GLU A 194 6.11 34.54 -10.96
C GLU A 194 6.08 35.91 -11.66
N LYS A 195 5.36 36.01 -12.79
CA LYS A 195 5.20 37.28 -13.52
C LYS A 195 4.43 38.34 -12.74
N ALA A 196 3.47 37.92 -11.89
CA ALA A 196 2.70 38.84 -11.06
C ALA A 196 3.48 39.37 -9.83
N ARG A 197 4.62 38.78 -9.48
CA ARG A 197 5.48 39.21 -8.37
C ARG A 197 6.64 40.09 -8.77
N ASN A 198 6.96 40.15 -10.04
CA ASN A 198 7.96 41.05 -10.64
C ASN A 198 7.29 42.31 -11.17
#